data_4c6cb40d4dcf9c46fa5e430aaa637d44
#
_entry.id   4c6cb40d4dcf9c46fa5e430aaa637d44
#
_cell.length_a   1.000
_cell.length_b   1.000
_cell.length_c   1.000
_cell.angle_alpha   90.00
_cell.angle_beta   90.00
_cell.angle_gamma   90.00
#
_symmetry.space_group_name_H-M   'P 1'
#
loop_
_entity.id
_entity.type
_entity.pdbx_description
1 polymer ?
#
loop_
_entity_poly.entity_id
_entity_poly.type
_entity_poly.pdbx_seq_one_letter_code
_entity_poly.pdbx_strand_id
1 'polypeptide(L)'
;MAVIDVQNNKTIGLIPSGWGPTRVKLSEDGKEIYITTCRGLGAGPNGGKNFISPVQGYYVGDIQLGSFQKVNLPDENHLALYTKQSIENTFRDTTIIDDSDNPLPALPGLHKSPI
;
A
#
# COMPACT_ATOMS: atom_id res chain seq x y z
N MET A 1 6.67 2.91 -0.68
CA MET A 1 7.02 4.30 -1.09
C MET A 1 8.28 4.24 -1.95
N ALA A 2 8.30 4.88 -3.13
CA ALA A 2 9.47 4.85 -4.03
C ALA A 2 10.55 5.85 -3.59
N VAL A 3 11.81 5.46 -3.72
CA VAL A 3 12.99 6.30 -3.58
C VAL A 3 13.54 6.57 -4.98
N ILE A 4 13.66 7.83 -5.35
CA ILE A 4 14.01 8.26 -6.69
C ILE A 4 15.32 9.05 -6.65
N ASP A 5 16.27 8.62 -7.48
CA ASP A 5 17.45 9.41 -7.80
C ASP A 5 17.04 10.51 -8.81
N VAL A 6 17.01 11.74 -8.33
CA VAL A 6 16.57 12.90 -9.12
C VAL A 6 17.55 13.23 -10.22
N GLN A 7 18.85 12.99 -10.03
CA GLN A 7 19.87 13.32 -11.03
C GLN A 7 19.77 12.39 -12.24
N ASN A 8 19.52 11.11 -12.00
CA ASN A 8 19.43 10.10 -13.06
C ASN A 8 17.98 9.77 -13.46
N ASN A 9 17.00 10.39 -12.79
CA ASN A 9 15.56 10.14 -12.97
C ASN A 9 15.20 8.64 -12.92
N LYS A 10 15.73 7.95 -11.91
CA LYS A 10 15.54 6.51 -11.74
C LYS A 10 15.01 6.18 -10.36
N THR A 11 14.10 5.23 -10.29
CA THR A 11 13.74 4.60 -9.00
C THR A 11 14.90 3.70 -8.58
N ILE A 12 15.46 3.98 -7.39
CA ILE A 12 16.59 3.23 -6.83
C ILE A 12 16.18 2.24 -5.75
N GLY A 13 14.94 2.31 -5.29
CA GLY A 13 14.42 1.35 -4.32
C GLY A 13 13.04 1.72 -3.82
N LEU A 14 12.53 0.85 -2.92
CA LEU A 14 11.24 0.99 -2.27
C LEU A 14 11.41 0.92 -0.74
N ILE A 15 10.68 1.76 -0.03
CA ILE A 15 10.56 1.68 1.43
C ILE A 15 9.14 1.19 1.74
N PRO A 16 8.99 0.08 2.51
CA PRO A 16 7.67 -0.41 2.88
C PRO A 16 6.96 0.61 3.76
N SER A 17 5.70 0.85 3.49
CA SER A 17 4.86 1.76 4.25
C SER A 17 3.48 1.17 4.45
N GLY A 18 2.72 1.70 5.40
CA GLY A 18 1.29 1.43 5.47
C GLY A 18 0.54 1.89 4.22
N TRP A 19 -0.71 1.55 4.13
CA TRP A 19 -1.54 1.82 2.95
C TRP A 19 -1.92 3.31 2.87
N GLY A 20 -1.89 3.81 1.64
CA GLY A 20 -2.23 5.19 1.34
C GLY A 20 -1.30 6.20 2.04
N PRO A 21 0.01 6.20 1.75
CA PRO A 21 0.93 7.20 2.29
C PRO A 21 0.49 8.60 1.86
N THR A 22 0.35 9.50 2.83
CA THR A 22 -0.16 10.85 2.64
C THR A 22 0.92 11.91 2.76
N ARG A 23 1.94 11.66 3.55
CA ARG A 23 3.06 12.60 3.73
C ARG A 23 4.33 11.87 4.12
N VAL A 24 5.44 12.45 3.69
CA VAL A 24 6.79 12.07 4.09
C VAL A 24 7.55 13.32 4.52
N LYS A 25 8.36 13.20 5.57
CA LYS A 25 9.26 14.24 6.05
C LYS A 25 10.55 13.61 6.56
N LEU A 26 11.69 14.25 6.31
CA LEU A 26 12.97 13.91 6.94
C LEU A 26 13.06 14.58 8.30
N SER A 27 13.79 13.95 9.24
CA SER A 27 14.24 14.59 10.47
C SER A 27 15.20 15.75 10.17
N GLU A 28 15.39 16.64 11.13
CA GLU A 28 16.29 17.79 10.98
C GLU A 28 17.75 17.38 10.73
N ASP A 29 18.17 16.29 11.34
CA ASP A 29 19.51 15.71 11.15
C ASP A 29 19.64 14.83 9.90
N GLY A 30 18.55 14.65 9.15
CA GLY A 30 18.53 13.87 7.92
C GLY A 30 18.67 12.36 8.10
N LYS A 31 18.58 11.84 9.33
CA LYS A 31 18.82 10.41 9.60
C LYS A 31 17.55 9.56 9.63
N GLU A 32 16.40 10.18 9.73
CA GLU A 32 15.12 9.50 9.89
C GLU A 32 14.10 10.01 8.88
N ILE A 33 13.22 9.12 8.49
CA ILE A 33 12.08 9.42 7.62
C ILE A 33 10.81 9.19 8.43
N TYR A 34 9.95 10.18 8.46
CA TYR A 34 8.62 10.11 9.03
C TYR A 34 7.59 9.97 7.91
N ILE A 35 6.74 8.95 8.03
CA ILE A 35 5.72 8.62 7.03
C ILE A 35 4.37 8.56 7.72
N THR A 36 3.39 9.28 7.19
CA THR A 36 2.00 9.14 7.62
C THR A 36 1.18 8.45 6.55
N THR A 37 0.22 7.64 6.96
CA THR A 37 -0.68 6.93 6.06
C THR A 37 -2.12 7.14 6.49
N CYS A 38 -3.05 7.17 5.55
CA CYS A 38 -4.48 7.27 5.86
C CYS A 38 -5.13 5.92 6.13
N ARG A 39 -4.48 4.80 5.75
CA ARG A 39 -5.02 3.45 5.88
C ARG A 39 -3.94 2.49 6.38
N GLY A 40 -3.62 2.60 7.66
CA GLY A 40 -2.45 1.90 8.24
C GLY A 40 -2.45 0.38 8.03
N LEU A 41 -3.60 -0.27 8.16
CA LEU A 41 -3.75 -1.73 8.08
C LEU A 41 -4.39 -2.23 6.77
N GLY A 42 -4.59 -1.36 5.80
CA GLY A 42 -5.20 -1.70 4.52
C GLY A 42 -6.51 -0.97 4.24
N ALA A 43 -7.22 -1.40 3.19
CA ALA A 43 -8.41 -0.71 2.70
C ALA A 43 -9.71 -1.04 3.45
N GLY A 44 -9.69 -2.04 4.31
CA GLY A 44 -10.86 -2.46 5.10
C GLY A 44 -10.96 -1.74 6.44
N PRO A 45 -12.02 -2.00 7.20
CA PRO A 45 -12.19 -1.45 8.53
C PRO A 45 -11.13 -1.97 9.50
N ASN A 46 -10.80 -1.14 10.49
CA ASN A 46 -9.90 -1.55 11.56
C ASN A 46 -10.47 -2.74 12.33
N GLY A 47 -9.60 -3.72 12.65
CA GLY A 47 -10.02 -4.99 13.19
C GLY A 47 -10.30 -6.06 12.12
N GLY A 48 -10.30 -5.68 10.85
CA GLY A 48 -10.50 -6.61 9.73
C GLY A 48 -11.77 -7.44 9.90
N LYS A 49 -11.65 -8.77 9.82
CA LYS A 49 -12.78 -9.69 10.02
C LYS A 49 -13.38 -9.70 11.43
N ASN A 50 -12.73 -9.09 12.40
CA ASN A 50 -13.23 -8.92 13.76
C ASN A 50 -14.00 -7.61 13.95
N PHE A 51 -14.14 -6.81 12.89
CA PHE A 51 -14.89 -5.57 12.94
C PHE A 51 -16.37 -5.84 13.16
N ILE A 52 -16.94 -5.18 14.17
CA ILE A 52 -18.38 -5.24 14.48
C ILE A 52 -19.01 -3.95 13.98
N SER A 53 -19.92 -4.08 13.02
CA SER A 53 -20.67 -2.95 12.48
C SER A 53 -21.66 -2.41 13.51
N PRO A 54 -21.63 -1.10 13.81
CA PRO A 54 -22.68 -0.47 14.63
C PRO A 54 -24.06 -0.59 13.96
N VAL A 55 -25.10 -0.70 14.77
CA VAL A 55 -26.50 -0.83 14.28
C VAL A 55 -26.95 0.38 13.45
N GLN A 56 -26.47 1.58 13.82
CA GLN A 56 -26.79 2.84 13.11
C GLN A 56 -26.04 2.99 11.79
N GLY A 57 -25.19 2.06 11.44
CA GLY A 57 -24.22 2.23 10.38
C GLY A 57 -23.00 3.05 10.79
N TYR A 58 -22.12 3.33 9.86
CA TYR A 58 -20.89 4.06 10.10
C TYR A 58 -20.43 4.78 8.84
N TYR A 59 -19.66 5.85 9.04
CA TYR A 59 -18.95 6.52 7.96
C TYR A 59 -17.57 5.89 7.75
N VAL A 60 -17.18 5.70 6.49
CA VAL A 60 -15.91 5.03 6.17
C VAL A 60 -14.68 5.69 6.82
N GLY A 61 -14.71 6.99 7.02
CA GLY A 61 -13.62 7.72 7.68
C GLY A 61 -13.49 7.41 9.17
N ASP A 62 -14.56 6.97 9.81
CA ASP A 62 -14.55 6.68 11.26
C ASP A 62 -13.98 5.31 11.58
N ILE A 63 -14.00 4.40 10.60
CA ILE A 63 -13.57 3.01 10.78
C ILE A 63 -12.15 2.73 10.30
N GLN A 64 -11.52 3.67 9.61
CA GLN A 64 -10.16 3.53 9.11
C GLN A 64 -9.20 4.41 9.93
N LEU A 65 -8.19 3.78 10.52
CA LEU A 65 -7.14 4.48 11.23
C LEU A 65 -5.89 4.61 10.35
N GLY A 66 -5.33 5.80 10.34
CA GLY A 66 -4.04 6.03 9.76
C GLY A 66 -2.90 5.42 10.59
N SER A 67 -1.70 5.48 10.07
CA SER A 67 -0.49 5.12 10.82
C SER A 67 0.57 6.20 10.70
N PHE A 68 1.45 6.22 11.68
CA PHE A 68 2.69 6.97 11.66
C PHE A 68 3.85 5.97 11.75
N GLN A 69 4.78 6.09 10.82
CA GLN A 69 5.99 5.28 10.79
C GLN A 69 7.21 6.18 10.89
N LYS A 70 8.18 5.73 11.66
CA LYS A 70 9.49 6.29 11.78
C LYS A 70 10.49 5.24 11.28
N VAL A 71 11.27 5.60 10.28
CA VAL A 71 12.22 4.70 9.61
C VAL A 71 13.57 5.40 9.55
N ASN A 72 14.64 4.70 9.91
CA ASN A 72 15.98 5.22 9.68
C ASN A 72 16.22 5.39 8.18
N LEU A 73 16.89 6.47 7.78
CA LEU A 73 17.27 6.66 6.39
C LEU A 73 18.14 5.47 5.96
N PRO A 74 17.68 4.66 4.99
CA PRO A 74 18.41 3.45 4.63
C PRO A 74 19.68 3.78 3.83
N ASP A 75 20.75 3.06 4.08
CA ASP A 75 21.85 2.92 3.14
C ASP A 75 21.45 2.00 1.96
N GLU A 76 22.35 1.79 1.02
CA GLU A 76 22.08 0.98 -0.17
C GLU A 76 21.65 -0.45 0.17
N ASN A 77 22.31 -1.07 1.16
CA ASN A 77 22.01 -2.45 1.56
C ASN A 77 20.63 -2.56 2.21
N HIS A 78 20.33 -1.65 3.12
CA HIS A 78 19.00 -1.60 3.76
C HIS A 78 17.91 -1.23 2.76
N LEU A 79 18.19 -0.34 1.80
CA LEU A 79 17.23 -0.01 0.74
C LEU A 79 16.93 -1.23 -0.14
N ALA A 80 17.91 -2.06 -0.45
CA ALA A 80 17.71 -3.30 -1.18
C ALA A 80 16.81 -4.29 -0.40
N LEU A 81 17.03 -4.43 0.91
CA LEU A 81 16.18 -5.26 1.77
C LEU A 81 14.75 -4.72 1.86
N TYR A 82 14.58 -3.42 2.01
CA TYR A 82 13.27 -2.77 2.02
C TYR A 82 12.54 -2.93 0.69
N THR A 83 13.27 -2.85 -0.42
CA THR A 83 12.72 -3.07 -1.76
C THR A 83 12.19 -4.50 -1.89
N LYS A 84 12.98 -5.49 -1.50
CA LYS A 84 12.56 -6.90 -1.48
C LYS A 84 11.31 -7.09 -0.62
N GLN A 85 11.30 -6.56 0.60
CA GLN A 85 10.15 -6.62 1.51
C GLN A 85 8.90 -5.97 0.92
N SER A 86 9.06 -4.82 0.25
CA SER A 86 7.95 -4.12 -0.40
C SER A 86 7.33 -4.95 -1.51
N ILE A 87 8.14 -5.60 -2.32
CA ILE A 87 7.71 -6.49 -3.41
C ILE A 87 6.99 -7.71 -2.83
N GLU A 88 7.58 -8.37 -1.84
CA GLU A 88 6.98 -9.53 -1.16
C GLU A 88 5.63 -9.17 -0.53
N ASN A 89 5.52 -8.03 0.15
CA ASN A 89 4.28 -7.59 0.76
C ASN A 89 3.19 -7.26 -0.27
N THR A 90 3.57 -6.79 -1.45
CA THR A 90 2.63 -6.40 -2.50
C THR A 90 2.11 -7.60 -3.28
N PHE A 91 2.98 -8.58 -3.52
CA PHE A 91 2.70 -9.71 -4.42
C PHE A 91 2.64 -11.07 -3.72
N ARG A 92 2.63 -11.10 -2.39
CA ARG A 92 2.68 -12.33 -1.60
C ARG A 92 1.61 -13.36 -1.96
N ASP A 93 0.43 -12.90 -2.31
CA ASP A 93 -0.73 -13.75 -2.58
C ASP A 93 -1.18 -13.68 -4.06
N THR A 94 -0.37 -13.12 -4.94
CA THR A 94 -0.65 -13.13 -6.36
C THR A 94 -0.32 -14.50 -6.94
N THR A 95 -1.25 -15.42 -6.80
CA THR A 95 -1.45 -16.40 -7.87
C THR A 95 -1.91 -15.55 -9.06
N ILE A 96 -1.00 -15.23 -9.97
CA ILE A 96 -1.42 -14.74 -11.29
C ILE A 96 -2.12 -15.93 -11.91
N ILE A 97 -3.42 -15.96 -11.76
CA ILE A 97 -4.24 -16.83 -12.56
C ILE A 97 -4.13 -16.21 -13.95
N ASP A 98 -3.29 -16.81 -14.79
CA ASP A 98 -3.35 -16.55 -16.22
C ASP A 98 -4.64 -17.19 -16.71
N ASP A 99 -5.69 -16.41 -16.60
CA ASP A 99 -7.04 -16.79 -16.98
C ASP A 99 -7.38 -16.21 -18.37
N SER A 100 -6.34 -16.13 -19.22
CA SER A 100 -6.46 -15.64 -20.58
C SER A 100 -7.51 -16.40 -21.40
N ASP A 101 -7.78 -17.65 -21.01
CA ASP A 101 -8.79 -18.50 -21.66
C ASP A 101 -10.17 -18.41 -21.01
N ASN A 102 -10.31 -17.67 -19.93
CA ASN A 102 -11.57 -17.53 -19.20
C ASN A 102 -12.00 -16.06 -19.17
N PRO A 103 -12.68 -15.58 -20.21
CA PRO A 103 -13.10 -14.19 -20.27
C PRO A 103 -13.99 -13.87 -19.07
N LEU A 104 -13.82 -12.66 -18.52
CA LEU A 104 -14.67 -12.16 -17.44
C LEU A 104 -16.15 -12.40 -17.80
N PRO A 105 -16.95 -12.95 -16.87
CA PRO A 105 -18.34 -13.20 -17.14
C PRO A 105 -19.04 -11.89 -17.52
N ALA A 106 -19.82 -11.92 -18.59
CA ALA A 106 -20.61 -10.76 -19.00
C ALA A 106 -21.55 -10.38 -17.86
N LEU A 107 -21.64 -9.09 -17.59
CA LEU A 107 -22.64 -8.59 -16.66
C LEU A 107 -24.03 -8.99 -17.13
N PRO A 108 -24.95 -9.37 -16.22
CA PRO A 108 -26.32 -9.71 -16.59
C PRO A 108 -26.95 -8.59 -17.42
N GLY A 109 -27.43 -8.92 -18.62
CA GLY A 109 -28.03 -7.95 -19.54
C GLY A 109 -27.07 -7.24 -20.50
N LEU A 110 -25.76 -7.48 -20.40
CA LEU A 110 -24.79 -6.99 -21.36
C LEU A 110 -24.25 -8.13 -22.22
N HIS A 111 -24.29 -7.96 -23.53
CA HIS A 111 -23.76 -8.94 -24.49
C HIS A 111 -22.24 -8.92 -24.60
N LYS A 112 -21.59 -7.92 -24.00
CA LYS A 112 -20.14 -7.76 -23.99
C LYS A 112 -19.69 -7.21 -22.65
N SER A 113 -18.50 -7.63 -22.19
CA SER A 113 -17.85 -6.98 -21.05
C SER A 113 -17.62 -5.51 -21.34
N PRO A 114 -17.78 -4.62 -20.34
CA PRO A 114 -17.50 -3.19 -20.50
C PRO A 114 -15.99 -2.87 -20.59
N ILE A 115 -15.11 -3.89 -20.54
CA ILE A 115 -13.65 -3.77 -20.65
C ILE A 115 -13.21 -4.34 -21.99
#